data_5ee48bb8dcdf0262bde69349141f2e3f
#
_entry.id   5ee48bb8dcdf0262bde69349141f2e3f
#
_cell.length_a   1.000
_cell.length_b   1.000
_cell.length_c   1.000
_cell.angle_alpha   90.00
_cell.angle_beta   90.00
_cell.angle_gamma   90.00
#
_symmetry.space_group_name_H-M   'P 1'
#
loop_
_entity.id
_entity.type
_entity.pdbx_description
1 polymer ?
#
loop_
_entity_poly.entity_id
_entity_poly.type
_entity_poly.pdbx_seq_one_letter_code
_entity_poly.pdbx_strand_id
1 'polypeptide(L)'
;MDNQYQKFQGHVLRILEPATVGDKLSKFCDYSLSILVILNLVAVTLESVPELEQRFKEAFYFFEVFSVIVFTIEYVARIWSAPAKRPIVKRNHAAHSRWSYIKSFYGLIDFLSIIPFYLQAFFPGLDLRVLRTLRLIRILKLNAYNSALEDLFGAIMEEKRSFLTTLYIFIVAFVMSSSLIYFAENKVQPEDFRSIPDAMWWAIITLTTVGYGDVSPVTVMGKCIA
;
A
#
# COMPACT_ATOMS: atom_id res chain seq x y z
N MET A 1 29.01 -14.26 -27.04
CA MET A 1 27.78 -14.60 -26.29
C MET A 1 27.36 -13.47 -25.32
N ASP A 2 28.26 -12.76 -24.66
CA ASP A 2 27.93 -11.71 -23.69
C ASP A 2 27.11 -10.52 -24.23
N ASN A 3 27.39 -10.07 -25.46
CA ASN A 3 26.76 -8.86 -26.00
C ASN A 3 25.26 -9.07 -26.35
N GLN A 4 24.91 -10.28 -26.79
CA GLN A 4 23.50 -10.62 -27.14
C GLN A 4 22.65 -10.81 -25.89
N TYR A 5 23.20 -11.47 -24.87
CA TYR A 5 22.57 -11.63 -23.55
C TYR A 5 22.31 -10.28 -22.88
N GLN A 6 23.30 -9.37 -22.93
CA GLN A 6 23.18 -8.03 -22.37
C GLN A 6 22.16 -7.15 -23.09
N LYS A 7 22.04 -7.27 -24.42
CA LYS A 7 21.00 -6.59 -25.20
C LYS A 7 19.62 -7.09 -24.83
N PHE A 8 19.44 -8.42 -24.69
CA PHE A 8 18.18 -9.01 -24.28
C PHE A 8 17.76 -8.59 -22.87
N GLN A 9 18.71 -8.61 -21.92
CA GLN A 9 18.49 -8.13 -20.55
C GLN A 9 18.07 -6.64 -20.50
N GLY A 10 18.71 -5.80 -21.33
CA GLY A 10 18.34 -4.39 -21.48
C GLY A 10 16.96 -4.19 -22.12
N HIS A 11 16.58 -5.07 -23.04
CA HIS A 11 15.26 -5.03 -23.67
C HIS A 11 14.15 -5.38 -22.66
N VAL A 12 14.34 -6.44 -21.86
CA VAL A 12 13.39 -6.82 -20.78
C VAL A 12 13.28 -5.72 -19.74
N LEU A 13 14.40 -5.10 -19.35
CA LEU A 13 14.39 -3.97 -18.42
C LEU A 13 13.54 -2.81 -18.96
N ARG A 14 13.70 -2.45 -20.25
CA ARG A 14 12.93 -1.38 -20.87
C ARG A 14 11.42 -1.66 -20.88
N ILE A 15 11.02 -2.92 -21.04
CA ILE A 15 9.59 -3.30 -21.01
C ILE A 15 9.02 -3.19 -19.60
N LEU A 16 9.82 -3.49 -18.56
CA LEU A 16 9.39 -3.55 -17.15
C LEU A 16 9.61 -2.26 -16.36
N GLU A 17 10.37 -1.30 -16.89
CA GLU A 17 10.46 0.06 -16.33
C GLU A 17 9.27 0.92 -16.81
N PRO A 18 8.83 1.91 -16.01
CA PRO A 18 7.72 2.80 -16.38
C PRO A 18 7.91 3.35 -17.79
N ALA A 19 6.84 3.30 -18.59
CA ALA A 19 6.90 3.60 -20.01
C ALA A 19 7.38 5.01 -20.30
N THR A 20 8.49 5.14 -21.03
CA THR A 20 8.93 6.42 -21.59
C THR A 20 8.12 6.76 -22.85
N VAL A 21 8.13 8.06 -23.24
CA VAL A 21 7.39 8.55 -24.40
C VAL A 21 7.84 7.80 -25.66
N GLY A 22 6.92 7.06 -26.29
CA GLY A 22 7.14 6.36 -27.57
C GLY A 22 7.21 4.83 -27.49
N ASP A 23 7.34 4.20 -26.32
CA ASP A 23 7.40 2.74 -26.18
C ASP A 23 6.01 2.14 -25.95
N LYS A 24 5.36 1.67 -27.05
CA LYS A 24 4.01 1.10 -27.00
C LYS A 24 3.94 -0.23 -26.23
N LEU A 25 5.01 -1.03 -26.27
CA LEU A 25 5.05 -2.34 -25.62
C LEU A 25 5.14 -2.20 -24.10
N SER A 26 6.00 -1.29 -23.61
CA SER A 26 6.09 -0.98 -22.19
C SER A 26 4.75 -0.43 -21.66
N LYS A 27 4.12 0.52 -22.38
CA LYS A 27 2.78 1.02 -22.01
C LYS A 27 1.73 -0.08 -21.92
N PHE A 28 1.70 -0.99 -22.88
CA PHE A 28 0.77 -2.11 -22.85
C PHE A 28 1.00 -3.03 -21.65
N CYS A 29 2.26 -3.30 -21.32
CA CYS A 29 2.64 -4.09 -20.16
C CYS A 29 2.19 -3.40 -18.86
N ASP A 30 2.50 -2.10 -18.69
CA ASP A 30 2.11 -1.31 -17.53
C ASP A 30 0.60 -1.26 -17.34
N TYR A 31 -0.17 -1.01 -18.41
CA TYR A 31 -1.64 -1.01 -18.34
C TYR A 31 -2.21 -2.39 -18.00
N SER A 32 -1.66 -3.46 -18.60
CA SER A 32 -2.13 -4.83 -18.34
C SER A 32 -1.88 -5.23 -16.88
N LEU A 33 -0.70 -4.93 -16.34
CA LEU A 33 -0.36 -5.20 -14.95
C LEU A 33 -1.17 -4.32 -13.99
N SER A 34 -1.39 -3.05 -14.31
CA SER A 34 -2.26 -2.16 -13.51
C SER A 34 -3.70 -2.66 -13.46
N ILE A 35 -4.27 -3.05 -14.61
CA ILE A 35 -5.61 -3.65 -14.68
C ILE A 35 -5.67 -4.94 -13.85
N LEU A 36 -4.65 -5.79 -13.94
CA LEU A 36 -4.59 -7.02 -13.14
C LEU A 36 -4.58 -6.73 -11.63
N VAL A 37 -3.85 -5.70 -11.17
CA VAL A 37 -3.86 -5.27 -9.76
C VAL A 37 -5.25 -4.79 -9.36
N ILE A 38 -5.91 -3.96 -10.17
CA ILE A 38 -7.26 -3.45 -9.90
C ILE A 38 -8.26 -4.61 -9.83
N LEU A 39 -8.22 -5.54 -10.78
CA LEU A 39 -9.08 -6.72 -10.77
C LEU A 39 -8.86 -7.60 -9.55
N ASN A 40 -7.61 -7.72 -9.05
CA ASN A 40 -7.33 -8.41 -7.80
C ASN A 40 -7.98 -7.74 -6.59
N LEU A 41 -7.99 -6.39 -6.52
CA LEU A 41 -8.66 -5.66 -5.44
C LEU A 41 -10.17 -5.90 -5.49
N VAL A 42 -10.76 -5.85 -6.68
CA VAL A 42 -12.19 -6.16 -6.88
C VAL A 42 -12.47 -7.61 -6.45
N ALA A 43 -11.63 -8.56 -6.86
CA ALA A 43 -11.80 -9.97 -6.51
C ALA A 43 -11.75 -10.19 -4.98
N VAL A 44 -10.75 -9.62 -4.27
CA VAL A 44 -10.65 -9.71 -2.79
C VAL A 44 -11.87 -9.06 -2.11
N THR A 45 -12.36 -7.94 -2.64
CA THR A 45 -13.55 -7.27 -2.12
C THR A 45 -14.79 -8.14 -2.30
N LEU A 46 -14.98 -8.75 -3.47
CA LEU A 46 -16.11 -9.65 -3.74
C LEU A 46 -16.01 -10.97 -2.95
N GLU A 47 -14.79 -11.50 -2.78
CA GLU A 47 -14.51 -12.69 -1.95
C GLU A 47 -14.86 -12.46 -0.46
N SER A 48 -14.92 -11.20 0.00
CA SER A 48 -15.33 -10.89 1.38
C SER A 48 -16.83 -11.07 1.63
N VAL A 49 -17.66 -11.19 0.58
CA VAL A 49 -19.09 -11.42 0.66
C VAL A 49 -19.34 -12.94 0.73
N PRO A 50 -19.90 -13.48 1.85
CA PRO A 50 -19.99 -14.92 2.08
C PRO A 50 -20.74 -15.70 0.98
N GLU A 51 -21.79 -15.10 0.39
CA GLU A 51 -22.59 -15.71 -0.66
C GLU A 51 -21.81 -15.86 -1.95
N LEU A 52 -20.98 -14.86 -2.28
CA LEU A 52 -20.12 -14.86 -3.48
C LEU A 52 -18.91 -15.77 -3.29
N GLU A 53 -18.30 -15.77 -2.09
CA GLU A 53 -17.20 -16.66 -1.76
C GLU A 53 -17.60 -18.12 -1.95
N GLN A 54 -18.77 -18.53 -1.43
CA GLN A 54 -19.25 -19.90 -1.56
C GLN A 54 -19.59 -20.27 -3.00
N ARG A 55 -20.21 -19.35 -3.74
CA ARG A 55 -20.68 -19.61 -5.11
C ARG A 55 -19.56 -19.65 -6.14
N PHE A 56 -18.54 -18.82 -5.97
CA PHE A 56 -17.45 -18.62 -6.96
C PHE A 56 -16.06 -18.98 -6.42
N LYS A 57 -15.97 -19.82 -5.38
CA LYS A 57 -14.74 -20.18 -4.69
C LYS A 57 -13.62 -20.62 -5.66
N GLU A 58 -13.96 -21.50 -6.59
CA GLU A 58 -12.98 -22.00 -7.57
C GLU A 58 -12.51 -20.89 -8.52
N ALA A 59 -13.42 -20.03 -8.99
CA ALA A 59 -13.08 -18.95 -9.88
C ALA A 59 -12.14 -17.94 -9.20
N PHE A 60 -12.40 -17.57 -7.94
CA PHE A 60 -11.51 -16.71 -7.15
C PHE A 60 -10.14 -17.34 -6.95
N TYR A 61 -10.09 -18.64 -6.63
CA TYR A 61 -8.83 -19.35 -6.47
C TYR A 61 -8.02 -19.40 -7.77
N PHE A 62 -8.63 -19.76 -8.90
CA PHE A 62 -7.96 -19.77 -10.19
C PHE A 62 -7.45 -18.39 -10.59
N PHE A 63 -8.26 -17.35 -10.40
CA PHE A 63 -7.85 -15.98 -10.69
C PHE A 63 -6.69 -15.54 -9.79
N GLU A 64 -6.69 -15.91 -8.51
CA GLU A 64 -5.58 -15.63 -7.61
C GLU A 64 -4.30 -16.33 -8.05
N VAL A 65 -4.34 -17.65 -8.32
CA VAL A 65 -3.20 -18.41 -8.80
C VAL A 65 -2.62 -17.80 -10.07
N PHE A 66 -3.48 -17.47 -11.05
CA PHE A 66 -3.07 -16.82 -12.29
C PHE A 66 -2.34 -15.49 -11.99
N SER A 67 -2.92 -14.66 -11.17
CA SER A 67 -2.35 -13.35 -10.81
C SER A 67 -1.00 -13.49 -10.11
N VAL A 68 -0.88 -14.42 -9.16
CA VAL A 68 0.39 -14.67 -8.45
C VAL A 68 1.46 -15.17 -9.40
N ILE A 69 1.12 -16.04 -10.36
CA ILE A 69 2.08 -16.50 -11.38
C ILE A 69 2.60 -15.32 -12.19
N VAL A 70 1.69 -14.45 -12.67
CA VAL A 70 2.08 -13.26 -13.46
C VAL A 70 2.99 -12.34 -12.63
N PHE A 71 2.62 -12.00 -11.39
CA PHE A 71 3.44 -11.16 -10.51
C PHE A 71 4.78 -11.80 -10.13
N THR A 72 4.83 -13.13 -10.00
CA THR A 72 6.07 -13.84 -9.74
C THR A 72 7.00 -13.78 -10.95
N ILE A 73 6.48 -13.98 -12.16
CA ILE A 73 7.26 -13.86 -13.40
C ILE A 73 7.79 -12.43 -13.53
N GLU A 74 6.96 -11.43 -13.31
CA GLU A 74 7.34 -10.02 -13.32
C GLU A 74 8.48 -9.75 -12.32
N TYR A 75 8.33 -10.18 -11.06
CA TYR A 75 9.32 -9.97 -10.01
C TYR A 75 10.67 -10.62 -10.35
N VAL A 76 10.63 -11.88 -10.80
CA VAL A 76 11.84 -12.60 -11.22
C VAL A 76 12.50 -11.91 -12.43
N ALA A 77 11.71 -11.45 -13.40
CA ALA A 77 12.23 -10.75 -14.58
C ALA A 77 12.87 -9.39 -14.19
N ARG A 78 12.29 -8.66 -13.24
CA ARG A 78 12.86 -7.42 -12.69
C ARG A 78 14.19 -7.66 -11.95
N ILE A 79 14.26 -8.69 -11.09
CA ILE A 79 15.51 -9.09 -10.42
C ILE A 79 16.58 -9.49 -11.47
N TRP A 80 16.17 -10.26 -12.47
CA TRP A 80 17.10 -10.72 -13.49
C TRP A 80 17.63 -9.56 -14.36
N SER A 81 16.79 -8.58 -14.68
CA SER A 81 17.15 -7.42 -15.50
C SER A 81 17.81 -6.26 -14.72
N ALA A 82 17.75 -6.26 -13.39
CA ALA A 82 18.30 -5.19 -12.54
C ALA A 82 19.78 -4.80 -12.84
N PRO A 83 20.71 -5.72 -13.20
CA PRO A 83 22.07 -5.31 -13.56
C PRO A 83 22.14 -4.46 -14.81
N ALA A 84 21.14 -4.51 -15.71
CA ALA A 84 21.13 -3.72 -16.94
C ALA A 84 20.89 -2.23 -16.68
N LYS A 85 20.36 -1.85 -15.52
CA LYS A 85 20.15 -0.44 -15.10
C LYS A 85 21.45 0.33 -14.88
N ARG A 86 22.58 -0.35 -14.68
CA ARG A 86 23.88 0.29 -14.39
C ARG A 86 24.73 0.45 -15.66
N PRO A 87 25.57 1.51 -15.73
CA PRO A 87 26.55 1.67 -16.82
C PRO A 87 27.45 0.43 -16.93
N ILE A 88 27.86 0.10 -18.15
CA ILE A 88 28.66 -1.10 -18.50
C ILE A 88 29.90 -1.26 -17.59
N VAL A 89 30.58 -0.14 -17.26
CA VAL A 89 31.77 -0.12 -16.40
C VAL A 89 31.51 -0.61 -14.96
N LYS A 90 30.28 -0.52 -14.45
CA LYS A 90 29.92 -0.96 -13.09
C LYS A 90 29.16 -2.29 -13.05
N ARG A 91 29.04 -2.98 -14.16
CA ARG A 91 28.26 -4.23 -14.32
C ARG A 91 28.90 -5.47 -13.70
N ASN A 92 30.17 -5.40 -13.31
CA ASN A 92 30.90 -6.54 -12.70
C ASN A 92 30.34 -6.97 -11.32
N HIS A 93 29.40 -6.19 -10.76
CA HIS A 93 28.73 -6.52 -9.51
C HIS A 93 27.24 -6.85 -9.71
N ALA A 94 26.92 -7.73 -10.64
CA ALA A 94 25.53 -8.14 -10.94
C ALA A 94 24.74 -8.63 -9.70
N ALA A 95 25.39 -9.42 -8.84
CA ALA A 95 24.80 -9.89 -7.58
C ALA A 95 24.43 -8.73 -6.65
N HIS A 96 25.31 -7.73 -6.52
CA HIS A 96 25.06 -6.53 -5.72
C HIS A 96 23.88 -5.70 -6.29
N SER A 97 23.75 -5.62 -7.62
CA SER A 97 22.63 -4.92 -8.26
C SER A 97 21.27 -5.62 -8.01
N ARG A 98 21.25 -6.96 -8.08
CA ARG A 98 20.05 -7.74 -7.76
C ARG A 98 19.65 -7.60 -6.28
N TRP A 99 20.62 -7.68 -5.39
CA TRP A 99 20.41 -7.50 -3.94
C TRP A 99 19.93 -6.07 -3.62
N SER A 100 20.47 -5.08 -4.30
CA SER A 100 20.02 -3.68 -4.19
C SER A 100 18.57 -3.51 -4.65
N TYR A 101 18.15 -4.20 -5.72
CA TYR A 101 16.76 -4.19 -6.17
C TYR A 101 15.83 -4.85 -5.15
N ILE A 102 16.18 -6.05 -4.65
CA ILE A 102 15.36 -6.77 -3.65
C ILE A 102 15.12 -5.91 -2.39
N LYS A 103 16.14 -5.15 -1.96
CA LYS A 103 16.04 -4.23 -0.81
C LYS A 103 15.41 -2.87 -1.14
N SER A 104 15.17 -2.57 -2.40
CA SER A 104 14.52 -1.32 -2.80
C SER A 104 13.05 -1.33 -2.43
N PHE A 105 12.46 -0.13 -2.33
CA PHE A 105 11.03 0.03 -2.07
C PHE A 105 10.16 -0.76 -3.06
N TYR A 106 10.46 -0.69 -4.35
CA TYR A 106 9.73 -1.43 -5.39
C TYR A 106 9.92 -2.94 -5.27
N GLY A 107 11.15 -3.42 -5.06
CA GLY A 107 11.45 -4.83 -4.87
C GLY A 107 10.76 -5.42 -3.64
N LEU A 108 10.63 -4.64 -2.56
CA LEU A 108 9.91 -5.05 -1.36
C LEU A 108 8.40 -5.14 -1.61
N ILE A 109 7.81 -4.16 -2.31
CA ILE A 109 6.38 -4.20 -2.70
C ILE A 109 6.09 -5.41 -3.58
N ASP A 110 6.92 -5.66 -4.59
CA ASP A 110 6.77 -6.81 -5.47
C ASP A 110 6.80 -8.12 -4.67
N PHE A 111 7.75 -8.27 -3.75
CA PHE A 111 7.85 -9.42 -2.86
C PHE A 111 6.63 -9.56 -1.95
N LEU A 112 6.22 -8.48 -1.26
CA LEU A 112 5.06 -8.48 -0.36
C LEU A 112 3.75 -8.78 -1.10
N SER A 113 3.65 -8.48 -2.38
CA SER A 113 2.46 -8.75 -3.19
C SER A 113 2.24 -10.24 -3.48
N ILE A 114 3.30 -11.06 -3.46
CA ILE A 114 3.24 -12.48 -3.77
C ILE A 114 3.36 -13.37 -2.53
N ILE A 115 4.05 -12.90 -1.47
CA ILE A 115 4.38 -13.69 -0.28
C ILE A 115 3.15 -14.26 0.45
N PRO A 116 2.00 -13.56 0.60
CA PRO A 116 0.83 -14.10 1.31
C PRO A 116 0.33 -15.41 0.70
N PHE A 117 0.35 -15.53 -0.62
CA PHE A 117 -0.07 -16.77 -1.31
C PHE A 117 0.89 -17.92 -1.00
N TYR A 118 2.20 -17.69 -1.07
CA TYR A 118 3.20 -18.71 -0.78
C TYR A 118 3.20 -19.09 0.70
N LEU A 119 3.01 -18.14 1.61
CA LEU A 119 2.87 -18.44 3.04
C LEU A 119 1.66 -19.34 3.31
N GLN A 120 0.53 -19.08 2.66
CA GLN A 120 -0.66 -19.91 2.76
C GLN A 120 -0.41 -21.33 2.22
N ALA A 121 0.33 -21.47 1.12
CA ALA A 121 0.63 -22.76 0.51
C ALA A 121 1.59 -23.60 1.34
N PHE A 122 2.61 -22.99 1.97
CA PHE A 122 3.64 -23.70 2.73
C PHE A 122 3.31 -23.86 4.23
N PHE A 123 2.47 -22.97 4.77
CA PHE A 123 2.11 -22.94 6.20
C PHE A 123 0.58 -22.91 6.38
N PRO A 124 -0.11 -24.05 6.19
CA PRO A 124 -1.58 -24.09 6.27
C PRO A 124 -2.15 -23.82 7.67
N GLY A 125 -1.30 -23.72 8.70
CA GLY A 125 -1.69 -23.36 10.07
C GLY A 125 -1.78 -21.84 10.35
N LEU A 126 -1.42 -20.98 9.38
CA LEU A 126 -1.54 -19.53 9.53
C LEU A 126 -3.00 -19.08 9.39
N ASP A 127 -3.37 -18.02 10.12
CA ASP A 127 -4.71 -17.44 10.00
C ASP A 127 -4.94 -16.90 8.58
N LEU A 128 -5.85 -17.58 7.88
CA LEU A 128 -6.20 -17.23 6.49
C LEU A 128 -6.79 -15.83 6.37
N ARG A 129 -7.40 -15.28 7.44
CA ARG A 129 -7.98 -13.92 7.43
C ARG A 129 -6.88 -12.87 7.32
N VAL A 130 -5.80 -13.03 8.11
CA VAL A 130 -4.63 -12.11 8.06
C VAL A 130 -3.97 -12.18 6.68
N LEU A 131 -3.74 -13.38 6.14
CA LEU A 131 -3.14 -13.54 4.82
C LEU A 131 -4.01 -12.93 3.71
N ARG A 132 -5.34 -13.06 3.81
CA ARG A 132 -6.29 -12.42 2.87
C ARG A 132 -6.16 -10.90 2.92
N THR A 133 -6.09 -10.30 4.11
CA THR A 133 -5.92 -8.86 4.27
C THR A 133 -4.57 -8.39 3.71
N LEU A 134 -3.50 -9.15 3.91
CA LEU A 134 -2.18 -8.83 3.34
C LEU A 134 -2.16 -8.82 1.80
N ARG A 135 -3.09 -9.52 1.13
CA ARG A 135 -3.23 -9.46 -0.33
C ARG A 135 -3.56 -8.04 -0.84
N LEU A 136 -4.18 -7.19 0.00
CA LEU A 136 -4.46 -5.79 -0.34
C LEU A 136 -3.19 -4.96 -0.56
N ILE A 137 -2.03 -5.39 -0.03
CA ILE A 137 -0.74 -4.72 -0.25
C ILE A 137 -0.39 -4.64 -1.75
N ARG A 138 -0.98 -5.54 -2.58
CA ARG A 138 -0.82 -5.49 -4.04
C ARG A 138 -1.20 -4.14 -4.66
N ILE A 139 -2.07 -3.34 -4.01
CA ILE A 139 -2.44 -1.99 -4.47
C ILE A 139 -1.20 -1.09 -4.62
N LEU A 140 -0.18 -1.29 -3.77
CA LEU A 140 1.05 -0.52 -3.82
C LEU A 140 1.85 -0.77 -5.10
N LYS A 141 1.60 -1.88 -5.82
CA LYS A 141 2.21 -2.15 -7.13
C LYS A 141 1.80 -1.14 -8.19
N LEU A 142 0.63 -0.49 -8.05
CA LEU A 142 0.22 0.57 -8.99
C LEU A 142 1.25 1.69 -9.07
N ASN A 143 2.00 1.93 -8.00
CA ASN A 143 3.09 2.89 -7.99
C ASN A 143 4.27 2.50 -8.92
N ALA A 144 4.50 1.21 -9.13
CA ALA A 144 5.57 0.75 -10.02
C ALA A 144 5.28 1.05 -11.50
N TYR A 145 4.03 1.35 -11.84
CA TYR A 145 3.56 1.63 -13.20
C TYR A 145 3.18 3.09 -13.41
N ASN A 146 3.20 3.90 -12.36
CA ASN A 146 2.84 5.31 -12.40
C ASN A 146 3.70 6.11 -11.43
N SER A 147 4.24 7.23 -11.85
CA SER A 147 5.06 8.12 -11.01
C SER A 147 4.26 8.91 -9.96
N ALA A 148 2.93 8.77 -9.93
CA ALA A 148 2.06 9.59 -9.09
C ALA A 148 2.43 9.57 -7.59
N LEU A 149 2.86 8.42 -7.05
CA LEU A 149 3.33 8.36 -5.65
C LEU A 149 4.74 8.94 -5.49
N GLU A 150 5.62 8.80 -6.49
CA GLU A 150 6.94 9.45 -6.46
C GLU A 150 6.79 10.98 -6.48
N ASP A 151 5.90 11.48 -7.34
CA ASP A 151 5.58 12.91 -7.43
C ASP A 151 4.97 13.43 -6.12
N LEU A 152 4.04 12.65 -5.51
CA LEU A 152 3.46 12.96 -4.21
C LEU A 152 4.52 12.98 -3.09
N PHE A 153 5.38 11.95 -3.02
CA PHE A 153 6.47 11.92 -2.04
C PHE A 153 7.48 13.02 -2.29
N GLY A 154 7.77 13.36 -3.55
CA GLY A 154 8.58 14.49 -3.93
C GLY A 154 8.04 15.80 -3.37
N ALA A 155 6.77 16.09 -3.63
CA ALA A 155 6.07 17.29 -3.12
C ALA A 155 6.06 17.34 -1.58
N ILE A 156 5.79 16.21 -0.91
CA ILE A 156 5.84 16.13 0.57
C ILE A 156 7.27 16.39 1.08
N MET A 157 8.28 15.88 0.40
CA MET A 157 9.68 16.08 0.80
C MET A 157 10.17 17.51 0.56
N GLU A 158 9.71 18.17 -0.49
CA GLU A 158 9.97 19.59 -0.73
C GLU A 158 9.37 20.46 0.39
N GLU A 159 8.12 20.17 0.78
CA GLU A 159 7.37 20.92 1.80
C GLU A 159 7.39 20.28 3.19
N LYS A 160 8.33 19.36 3.45
CA LYS A 160 8.37 18.58 4.71
C LYS A 160 8.30 19.42 5.99
N ARG A 161 8.88 20.63 5.97
CA ARG A 161 8.90 21.53 7.13
C ARG A 161 7.49 22.05 7.44
N SER A 162 6.78 22.53 6.42
CA SER A 162 5.39 22.97 6.54
C SER A 162 4.49 21.84 6.98
N PHE A 163 4.65 20.66 6.35
CA PHE A 163 3.89 19.46 6.67
C PHE A 163 4.09 19.02 8.13
N LEU A 164 5.34 18.93 8.60
CA LEU A 164 5.65 18.55 9.98
C LEU A 164 5.14 19.60 10.99
N THR A 165 5.19 20.89 10.66
CA THR A 165 4.64 21.94 11.53
C THR A 165 3.13 21.80 11.65
N THR A 166 2.42 21.60 10.54
CA THR A 166 0.97 21.39 10.54
C THR A 166 0.58 20.14 11.31
N LEU A 167 1.31 19.03 11.10
CA LEU A 167 1.08 17.78 11.83
C LEU A 167 1.31 17.97 13.34
N TYR A 168 2.35 18.69 13.73
CA TYR A 168 2.61 19.00 15.14
C TYR A 168 1.45 19.80 15.78
N ILE A 169 0.99 20.86 15.11
CA ILE A 169 -0.14 21.66 15.58
C ILE A 169 -1.39 20.79 15.68
N PHE A 170 -1.66 19.95 14.69
CA PHE A 170 -2.79 19.02 14.71
C PHE A 170 -2.71 18.05 15.89
N ILE A 171 -1.55 17.44 16.16
CA ILE A 171 -1.37 16.51 17.29
C ILE A 171 -1.60 17.25 18.62
N VAL A 172 -1.06 18.45 18.76
CA VAL A 172 -1.28 19.25 19.98
C VAL A 172 -2.76 19.57 20.17
N ALA A 173 -3.44 20.06 19.14
CA ALA A 173 -4.88 20.34 19.18
C ALA A 173 -5.69 19.06 19.48
N PHE A 174 -5.34 17.94 18.88
CA PHE A 174 -5.97 16.64 19.09
C PHE A 174 -5.88 16.18 20.54
N VAL A 175 -4.68 16.17 21.12
CA VAL A 175 -4.48 15.75 22.52
C VAL A 175 -5.13 16.73 23.50
N MET A 176 -5.04 18.03 23.23
CA MET A 176 -5.66 19.06 24.09
C MET A 176 -7.18 18.96 24.08
N SER A 177 -7.80 18.91 22.90
CA SER A 177 -9.27 18.80 22.81
C SER A 177 -9.78 17.50 23.41
N SER A 178 -9.08 16.37 23.20
CA SER A 178 -9.40 15.10 23.85
C SER A 178 -9.38 15.18 25.38
N SER A 179 -8.35 15.82 25.93
CA SER A 179 -8.21 15.97 27.37
C SER A 179 -9.27 16.91 27.94
N LEU A 180 -9.51 18.05 27.29
CA LEU A 180 -10.49 19.04 27.75
C LEU A 180 -11.90 18.43 27.72
N ILE A 181 -12.28 17.75 26.65
CA ILE A 181 -13.61 17.15 26.55
C ILE A 181 -13.79 16.01 27.57
N TYR A 182 -12.75 15.20 27.78
CA TYR A 182 -12.78 14.20 28.86
C TYR A 182 -13.10 14.80 30.20
N PHE A 183 -12.40 15.87 30.62
CA PHE A 183 -12.65 16.52 31.90
C PHE A 183 -14.02 17.20 31.99
N ALA A 184 -14.56 17.64 30.85
CA ALA A 184 -15.89 18.27 30.81
C ALA A 184 -17.03 17.26 30.90
N GLU A 185 -16.90 16.10 30.21
CA GLU A 185 -17.99 15.15 29.96
C GLU A 185 -17.93 13.87 30.80
N ASN A 186 -16.76 13.41 31.26
CA ASN A 186 -16.60 12.14 31.96
C ASN A 186 -17.57 11.92 33.13
N LYS A 187 -17.90 12.98 33.91
CA LYS A 187 -18.81 12.85 35.03
C LYS A 187 -20.27 12.72 34.61
N VAL A 188 -20.64 13.23 33.46
CA VAL A 188 -22.02 13.24 32.91
C VAL A 188 -22.26 12.11 31.95
N GLN A 189 -21.23 11.77 31.16
CA GLN A 189 -21.24 10.70 30.16
C GLN A 189 -20.07 9.73 30.40
N PRO A 190 -20.07 8.96 31.50
CA PRO A 190 -18.95 8.06 31.84
C PRO A 190 -18.84 6.86 30.89
N GLU A 191 -19.87 6.53 30.12
CA GLU A 191 -19.83 5.44 29.14
C GLU A 191 -19.13 5.85 27.84
N ASP A 192 -19.32 7.10 27.41
CA ASP A 192 -18.78 7.62 26.16
C ASP A 192 -17.38 8.24 26.33
N PHE A 193 -17.14 8.86 27.48
CA PHE A 193 -15.87 9.53 27.80
C PHE A 193 -15.19 8.91 29.03
N ARG A 194 -14.98 7.58 29.02
CA ARG A 194 -14.38 6.84 30.16
C ARG A 194 -12.94 7.24 30.43
N SER A 195 -12.22 7.58 29.38
CA SER A 195 -10.79 7.88 29.42
C SER A 195 -10.42 8.89 28.34
N ILE A 196 -9.22 9.48 28.44
CA ILE A 196 -8.69 10.36 27.38
C ILE A 196 -8.60 9.62 26.03
N PRO A 197 -8.12 8.37 25.94
CA PRO A 197 -8.18 7.59 24.69
C PRO A 197 -9.59 7.43 24.11
N ASP A 198 -10.63 7.23 24.93
CA ASP A 198 -12.02 7.18 24.44
C ASP A 198 -12.45 8.55 23.90
N ALA A 199 -12.09 9.65 24.59
CA ALA A 199 -12.34 11.01 24.14
C ALA A 199 -11.57 11.36 22.83
N MET A 200 -10.45 10.69 22.54
CA MET A 200 -9.73 10.85 21.29
C MET A 200 -10.56 10.42 20.08
N TRP A 201 -11.46 9.46 20.22
CA TRP A 201 -12.39 9.10 19.15
C TRP A 201 -13.24 10.33 18.74
N TRP A 202 -13.89 10.97 19.71
CA TRP A 202 -14.65 12.18 19.44
C TRP A 202 -13.78 13.29 18.83
N ALA A 203 -12.59 13.53 19.38
CA ALA A 203 -11.71 14.59 18.92
C ALA A 203 -11.25 14.36 17.47
N ILE A 204 -10.88 13.14 17.07
CA ILE A 204 -10.42 12.87 15.71
C ILE A 204 -11.55 13.06 14.69
N ILE A 205 -12.76 12.56 14.96
CA ILE A 205 -13.89 12.68 14.04
C ILE A 205 -14.38 14.14 13.93
N THR A 206 -14.19 14.94 14.97
CA THR A 206 -14.56 16.36 14.98
C THR A 206 -13.50 17.20 14.25
N LEU A 207 -12.22 17.08 14.61
CA LEU A 207 -11.12 17.81 13.97
C LEU A 207 -10.96 17.48 12.48
N THR A 208 -11.25 16.26 12.09
CA THR A 208 -11.24 15.84 10.67
C THR A 208 -12.56 16.16 9.94
N THR A 209 -13.51 16.79 10.63
CA THR A 209 -14.84 17.15 10.07
C THR A 209 -15.69 15.97 9.58
N VAL A 210 -15.40 14.73 10.04
CA VAL A 210 -16.20 13.53 9.73
C VAL A 210 -17.55 13.57 10.45
N GLY A 211 -17.55 13.81 11.79
CA GLY A 211 -18.73 14.10 12.58
C GLY A 211 -19.81 13.03 12.55
N TYR A 212 -19.49 11.78 12.88
CA TYR A 212 -20.49 10.69 12.91
C TYR A 212 -21.69 10.96 13.82
N GLY A 213 -21.50 11.76 14.90
CA GLY A 213 -22.57 12.10 15.84
C GLY A 213 -22.93 10.96 16.82
N ASP A 214 -22.17 9.88 16.84
CA ASP A 214 -22.28 8.76 17.76
C ASP A 214 -21.92 9.15 19.20
N VAL A 215 -20.91 10.04 19.34
CA VAL A 215 -20.48 10.65 20.59
C VAL A 215 -20.47 12.17 20.42
N SER A 216 -21.10 12.90 21.35
CA SER A 216 -21.15 14.36 21.32
C SER A 216 -21.23 14.96 22.74
N PRO A 217 -20.65 16.14 22.99
CA PRO A 217 -20.72 16.78 24.29
C PRO A 217 -22.14 17.23 24.61
N VAL A 218 -22.61 16.98 25.85
CA VAL A 218 -23.92 17.41 26.34
C VAL A 218 -23.81 18.57 27.34
N THR A 219 -22.69 18.69 28.08
CA THR A 219 -22.48 19.78 29.04
C THR A 219 -22.29 21.10 28.32
N VAL A 220 -22.61 22.19 28.99
CA VAL A 220 -22.36 23.54 28.46
C VAL A 220 -20.87 23.75 28.21
N MET A 221 -20.02 23.28 29.13
CA MET A 221 -18.55 23.37 28.98
C MET A 221 -18.06 22.58 27.80
N GLY A 222 -18.53 21.35 27.65
CA GLY A 222 -18.18 20.49 26.50
C GLY A 222 -18.59 21.10 25.16
N LYS A 223 -19.78 21.70 25.08
CA LYS A 223 -20.26 22.42 23.89
C LYS A 223 -19.47 23.68 23.55
N CYS A 224 -18.83 24.31 24.54
CA CYS A 224 -17.94 25.44 24.30
C CYS A 224 -16.56 25.01 23.82
N ILE A 225 -16.15 23.77 24.11
CA ILE A 225 -14.87 23.18 23.66
C ILE A 225 -15.01 22.64 22.23
N ALA A 226 -16.17 22.13 21.85
CA ALA A 226 -16.46 21.57 20.54
C ALA A 226 -16.64 22.64 19.47
#